data_7d3be68f6350b1a178e47580a57cfb8e
#
_entry.id   7d3be68f6350b1a178e47580a57cfb8e
#
_cell.length_a   1.000
_cell.length_b   1.000
_cell.length_c   1.000
_cell.angle_alpha   90.00
_cell.angle_beta   90.00
_cell.angle_gamma   90.00
#
_symmetry.space_group_name_H-M   'P 1'
#
loop_
_entity.id
_entity.type
_entity.pdbx_description
1 polymer ?
#
loop_
_entity_poly.entity_id
_entity_poly.type
_entity_poly.pdbx_seq_one_letter_code
_entity_poly.pdbx_strand_id
1 'polypeptide(L)'
;MVNLPPDSRRYLAMHKRRVCRPFHLRWLLPLTLRGNVKAWTWATRLAVVAIGLLTAVYTGSPWMAAVAFLPAMTWNWHNPVMVDMVGMAWALATALVALEGWWWLAIPMALVGGTIRETVPVWSAIYAWHPVLLVGLVPVAVRWAMRHGSDTWTDHNAELVARPFMAGQLFHRGRWRDPLLMVTPWAGLIAGVVVMAGGVFDARGGAAQVGVALAAGYLPLLIATDSVRIYQWAAPVLALACVTVLPTWALPLVALSIVFNPWRGPGT
;
A
#
# COMPACT_ATOMS: atom_id res chain seq x y z
N MET A 1 12.27 15.24 -22.08
CA MET A 1 11.33 15.35 -20.93
C MET A 1 10.86 13.97 -20.56
N VAL A 2 11.05 13.55 -19.31
CA VAL A 2 10.54 12.26 -18.82
C VAL A 2 9.02 12.32 -18.87
N ASN A 3 8.40 11.37 -19.54
CA ASN A 3 6.94 11.32 -19.69
C ASN A 3 6.35 10.80 -18.37
N LEU A 4 6.12 11.71 -17.41
CA LEU A 4 5.62 11.36 -16.09
C LEU A 4 4.11 11.03 -16.14
N PRO A 5 3.65 9.99 -15.39
CA PRO A 5 2.23 9.70 -15.22
C PRO A 5 1.43 10.95 -14.77
N PRO A 6 0.13 11.02 -15.07
CA PRO A 6 -0.72 12.16 -14.70
C PRO A 6 -0.68 12.48 -13.19
N ASP A 7 -0.74 11.47 -12.34
CA ASP A 7 -0.66 11.63 -10.88
C ASP A 7 0.66 12.24 -10.44
N SER A 8 1.78 11.80 -11.03
CA SER A 8 3.11 12.35 -10.74
C SER A 8 3.17 13.86 -11.03
N ARG A 9 2.57 14.29 -12.15
CA ARG A 9 2.48 15.71 -12.49
C ARG A 9 1.66 16.50 -11.47
N ARG A 10 0.58 15.91 -10.94
CA ARG A 10 -0.23 16.50 -9.88
C ARG A 10 0.59 16.69 -8.60
N TYR A 11 1.27 15.65 -8.13
CA TYR A 11 2.11 15.73 -6.92
C TYR A 11 3.20 16.80 -7.05
N LEU A 12 3.85 16.89 -8.21
CA LEU A 12 4.87 17.91 -8.45
C LEU A 12 4.30 19.34 -8.45
N ALA A 13 3.05 19.52 -8.84
CA ALA A 13 2.40 20.83 -8.89
C ALA A 13 1.78 21.28 -7.55
N MET A 14 1.53 20.36 -6.61
CA MET A 14 0.82 20.64 -5.37
C MET A 14 1.46 21.69 -4.46
N HIS A 15 2.77 21.89 -4.54
CA HIS A 15 3.45 22.93 -3.76
C HIS A 15 3.16 24.36 -4.25
N LYS A 16 2.68 24.51 -5.49
CA LYS A 16 2.40 25.81 -6.11
C LYS A 16 0.93 26.15 -6.20
N ARG A 17 0.05 25.15 -6.18
CA ARG A 17 -1.39 25.36 -6.37
C ARG A 17 -2.23 24.37 -5.57
N ARG A 18 -3.48 24.76 -5.29
CA ARG A 18 -4.47 23.85 -4.73
C ARG A 18 -4.86 22.83 -5.80
N VAL A 19 -5.05 21.59 -5.38
CA VAL A 19 -5.47 20.48 -6.24
C VAL A 19 -6.78 19.87 -5.74
N CYS A 20 -7.48 19.19 -6.65
CA CYS A 20 -8.77 18.55 -6.36
C CYS A 20 -8.63 17.34 -5.43
N ARG A 21 -9.77 16.87 -4.94
CA ARG A 21 -9.88 15.59 -4.22
C ARG A 21 -9.47 14.42 -5.13
N PRO A 22 -8.85 13.35 -4.60
CA PRO A 22 -8.38 13.17 -3.22
C PRO A 22 -6.96 13.69 -2.98
N PHE A 23 -6.28 14.24 -3.99
CA PHE A 23 -4.86 14.64 -3.92
C PHE A 23 -4.57 15.64 -2.79
N HIS A 24 -5.49 16.56 -2.51
CA HIS A 24 -5.35 17.54 -1.45
C HIS A 24 -5.17 16.92 -0.05
N LEU A 25 -5.58 15.66 0.16
CA LEU A 25 -5.38 14.94 1.42
C LEU A 25 -3.91 14.57 1.62
N ARG A 26 -3.15 14.40 0.53
CA ARG A 26 -1.78 13.89 0.48
C ARG A 26 -0.77 15.02 0.38
N TRP A 27 -0.77 15.93 1.34
CA TRP A 27 -0.08 17.21 1.22
C TRP A 27 1.34 17.22 1.78
N LEU A 28 1.69 16.35 2.72
CA LEU A 28 2.97 16.41 3.42
C LEU A 28 4.16 16.25 2.45
N LEU A 29 4.20 15.16 1.68
CA LEU A 29 5.30 14.91 0.75
C LEU A 29 5.40 15.97 -0.36
N PRO A 30 4.30 16.37 -1.04
CA PRO A 30 4.37 17.46 -2.02
C PRO A 30 4.89 18.77 -1.46
N LEU A 31 4.56 19.14 -0.22
CA LEU A 31 5.08 20.34 0.42
C LEU A 31 6.55 20.23 0.78
N THR A 32 6.98 19.09 1.32
CA THR A 32 8.38 18.88 1.74
C THR A 32 9.32 18.73 0.53
N LEU A 33 8.92 17.97 -0.49
CA LEU A 33 9.76 17.69 -1.66
C LEU A 33 9.63 18.76 -2.77
N ARG A 34 8.68 19.71 -2.65
CA ARG A 34 8.54 20.95 -3.44
C ARG A 34 8.73 20.79 -4.95
N GLY A 35 8.25 19.72 -5.54
CA GLY A 35 8.38 19.47 -6.99
C GLY A 35 9.79 19.05 -7.43
N ASN A 36 10.71 18.79 -6.52
CA ASN A 36 12.03 18.30 -6.82
C ASN A 36 11.98 16.80 -7.20
N VAL A 37 12.05 16.52 -8.51
CA VAL A 37 11.97 15.14 -9.04
C VAL A 37 13.07 14.24 -8.47
N LYS A 38 14.30 14.77 -8.26
CA LYS A 38 15.39 13.98 -7.68
C LYS A 38 15.08 13.57 -6.22
N ALA A 39 14.56 14.51 -5.42
CA ALA A 39 14.15 14.22 -4.04
C ALA A 39 13.02 13.19 -3.99
N TRP A 40 12.02 13.29 -4.86
CA TRP A 40 10.97 12.29 -5.00
C TRP A 40 11.53 10.92 -5.40
N THR A 41 12.47 10.89 -6.35
CA THR A 41 13.11 9.64 -6.78
C THR A 41 13.82 8.95 -5.62
N TRP A 42 14.59 9.69 -4.85
CA TRP A 42 15.28 9.13 -3.69
C TRP A 42 14.30 8.69 -2.60
N ALA A 43 13.31 9.52 -2.27
CA ALA A 43 12.30 9.17 -1.26
C ALA A 43 11.57 7.86 -1.61
N THR A 44 11.14 7.70 -2.87
CA THR A 44 10.45 6.48 -3.32
C THR A 44 11.37 5.26 -3.31
N ARG A 45 12.60 5.38 -3.82
CA ARG A 45 13.54 4.27 -3.87
C ARG A 45 13.98 3.81 -2.48
N LEU A 46 14.28 4.75 -1.59
CA LEU A 46 14.57 4.44 -0.20
C LEU A 46 13.37 3.78 0.50
N ALA A 47 12.15 4.24 0.20
CA ALA A 47 10.94 3.62 0.73
C ALA A 47 10.76 2.18 0.23
N VAL A 48 11.05 1.87 -1.03
CA VAL A 48 11.00 0.49 -1.55
C VAL A 48 11.99 -0.41 -0.80
N VAL A 49 13.23 0.05 -0.61
CA VAL A 49 14.23 -0.69 0.19
C VAL A 49 13.74 -0.85 1.63
N ALA A 50 13.24 0.23 2.24
CA ALA A 50 12.71 0.20 3.60
C ALA A 50 11.55 -0.79 3.75
N ILE A 51 10.64 -0.88 2.76
CA ILE A 51 9.54 -1.86 2.78
C ILE A 51 10.08 -3.29 2.86
N GLY A 52 11.10 -3.63 2.08
CA GLY A 52 11.75 -4.94 2.16
C GLY A 52 12.31 -5.21 3.56
N LEU A 53 13.12 -4.31 4.08
CA LEU A 53 13.74 -4.45 5.39
C LEU A 53 12.71 -4.50 6.52
N LEU A 54 11.73 -3.59 6.51
CA LEU A 54 10.67 -3.56 7.50
C LEU A 54 9.77 -4.81 7.42
N THR A 55 9.54 -5.35 6.23
CA THR A 55 8.80 -6.61 6.08
C THR A 55 9.60 -7.78 6.66
N ALA A 56 10.92 -7.82 6.45
CA ALA A 56 11.77 -8.84 7.08
C ALA A 56 11.71 -8.76 8.62
N VAL A 57 11.79 -7.56 9.19
CA VAL A 57 11.63 -7.35 10.65
C VAL A 57 10.22 -7.72 11.10
N TYR A 58 9.20 -7.28 10.38
CA TYR A 58 7.79 -7.53 10.69
C TYR A 58 7.44 -9.03 10.74
N THR A 59 8.05 -9.81 9.86
CA THR A 59 7.82 -11.25 9.75
C THR A 59 8.82 -12.09 10.56
N GLY A 60 9.91 -11.50 11.02
CA GLY A 60 11.03 -12.23 11.64
C GLY A 60 11.84 -13.08 10.66
N SER A 61 11.68 -12.87 9.33
CA SER A 61 12.35 -13.66 8.30
C SER A 61 13.07 -12.78 7.27
N PRO A 62 14.41 -12.91 7.13
CA PRO A 62 15.17 -12.12 6.16
C PRO A 62 14.75 -12.39 4.71
N TRP A 63 14.22 -13.59 4.41
CA TRP A 63 13.73 -13.94 3.07
C TRP A 63 12.58 -13.04 2.60
N MET A 64 11.79 -12.52 3.53
CA MET A 64 10.66 -11.65 3.21
C MET A 64 11.08 -10.22 2.81
N ALA A 65 12.36 -9.88 2.89
CA ALA A 65 12.88 -8.68 2.22
C ALA A 65 12.65 -8.71 0.69
N ALA A 66 12.48 -9.90 0.13
CA ALA A 66 12.11 -10.10 -1.28
C ALA A 66 10.83 -9.34 -1.70
N VAL A 67 9.94 -8.97 -0.77
CA VAL A 67 8.75 -8.15 -1.05
C VAL A 67 9.11 -6.85 -1.79
N ALA A 68 10.32 -6.30 -1.58
CA ALA A 68 10.80 -5.13 -2.33
C ALA A 68 10.89 -5.36 -3.86
N PHE A 69 10.92 -6.61 -4.31
CA PHE A 69 11.01 -6.99 -5.73
C PHE A 69 9.65 -7.33 -6.36
N LEU A 70 8.54 -7.20 -5.62
CA LEU A 70 7.22 -7.38 -6.22
C LEU A 70 7.02 -6.44 -7.42
N PRO A 71 6.25 -6.86 -8.44
CA PRO A 71 6.01 -6.06 -9.65
C PRO A 71 5.56 -4.63 -9.37
N ALA A 72 4.71 -4.43 -8.35
CA ALA A 72 4.26 -3.10 -7.95
C ALA A 72 5.39 -2.23 -7.36
N MET A 73 6.33 -2.83 -6.62
CA MET A 73 7.49 -2.12 -6.06
C MET A 73 8.46 -1.73 -7.18
N THR A 74 8.74 -2.65 -8.11
CA THR A 74 9.55 -2.38 -9.30
C THR A 74 8.92 -1.33 -10.19
N TRP A 75 7.61 -1.34 -10.37
CA TRP A 75 6.91 -0.28 -11.10
C TRP A 75 7.11 1.10 -10.45
N ASN A 76 6.99 1.20 -9.13
CA ASN A 76 7.22 2.45 -8.39
C ASN A 76 8.70 2.88 -8.42
N TRP A 77 9.64 1.93 -8.48
CA TRP A 77 11.07 2.22 -8.64
C TRP A 77 11.35 3.00 -9.94
N HIS A 78 10.64 2.65 -11.01
CA HIS A 78 10.74 3.32 -12.31
C HIS A 78 9.84 4.56 -12.46
N ASN A 79 8.75 4.64 -11.66
CA ASN A 79 7.80 5.74 -11.63
C ASN A 79 7.81 6.42 -10.23
N PRO A 80 8.90 7.10 -9.86
CA PRO A 80 9.20 7.41 -8.46
C PRO A 80 8.40 8.58 -7.86
N VAL A 81 7.63 9.34 -8.63
CA VAL A 81 6.88 10.49 -8.11
C VAL A 81 5.50 10.05 -7.65
N MET A 82 5.47 9.21 -6.60
CA MET A 82 4.26 8.63 -6.00
C MET A 82 4.37 8.58 -4.49
N VAL A 83 3.24 8.75 -3.80
CA VAL A 83 3.17 8.71 -2.33
C VAL A 83 3.06 7.30 -1.78
N ASP A 84 2.77 6.31 -2.62
CA ASP A 84 2.40 4.95 -2.24
C ASP A 84 3.50 4.26 -1.43
N MET A 85 4.73 4.26 -1.93
CA MET A 85 5.85 3.58 -1.28
C MET A 85 6.23 4.21 0.03
N VAL A 86 6.31 5.54 0.08
CA VAL A 86 6.61 6.26 1.32
C VAL A 86 5.50 6.02 2.34
N GLY A 87 4.23 6.05 1.91
CA GLY A 87 3.09 5.72 2.75
C GLY A 87 3.16 4.30 3.31
N MET A 88 3.45 3.31 2.48
CA MET A 88 3.54 1.91 2.90
C MET A 88 4.70 1.67 3.87
N ALA A 89 5.89 2.22 3.59
CA ALA A 89 7.03 2.14 4.51
C ALA A 89 6.69 2.79 5.85
N TRP A 90 6.01 3.95 5.82
CA TRP A 90 5.55 4.62 7.03
C TRP A 90 4.53 3.80 7.81
N ALA A 91 3.58 3.17 7.15
CA ALA A 91 2.59 2.31 7.79
C ALA A 91 3.24 1.11 8.50
N LEU A 92 4.20 0.45 7.85
CA LEU A 92 4.96 -0.65 8.45
C LEU A 92 5.79 -0.18 9.64
N ALA A 93 6.50 0.93 9.53
CA ALA A 93 7.27 1.49 10.62
C ALA A 93 6.37 1.85 11.83
N THR A 94 5.22 2.48 11.57
CA THR A 94 4.22 2.81 12.60
C THR A 94 3.72 1.55 13.31
N ALA A 95 3.43 0.51 12.55
CA ALA A 95 2.96 -0.76 13.09
C ALA A 95 4.04 -1.44 13.96
N LEU A 96 5.28 -1.47 13.50
CA LEU A 96 6.39 -2.05 14.26
C LEU A 96 6.60 -1.30 15.59
N VAL A 97 6.60 0.03 15.56
CA VAL A 97 6.69 0.85 16.77
C VAL A 97 5.54 0.57 17.76
N ALA A 98 4.33 0.37 17.24
CA ALA A 98 3.17 0.00 18.06
C ALA A 98 3.30 -1.41 18.65
N LEU A 99 3.82 -2.37 17.88
CA LEU A 99 4.04 -3.76 18.32
C LEU A 99 5.12 -3.88 19.40
N GLU A 100 6.11 -2.96 19.40
CA GLU A 100 7.09 -2.83 20.49
C GLU A 100 6.52 -2.14 21.74
N GLY A 101 5.24 -1.75 21.71
CA GLY A 101 4.58 -1.08 22.82
C GLY A 101 4.84 0.42 22.94
N TRP A 102 5.50 1.04 21.98
CA TRP A 102 5.84 2.48 22.00
C TRP A 102 4.67 3.32 21.47
N TRP A 103 3.52 3.23 22.13
CA TRP A 103 2.29 3.91 21.71
C TRP A 103 2.39 5.42 21.66
N TRP A 104 3.18 6.01 22.56
CA TRP A 104 3.45 7.44 22.59
C TRP A 104 4.11 7.97 21.31
N LEU A 105 4.81 7.08 20.57
CA LEU A 105 5.42 7.39 19.28
C LEU A 105 4.52 6.92 18.12
N ALA A 106 3.90 5.75 18.22
CA ALA A 106 3.07 5.17 17.17
C ALA A 106 1.85 6.05 16.84
N ILE A 107 1.20 6.66 17.85
CA ILE A 107 0.05 7.54 17.63
C ILE A 107 0.42 8.80 16.83
N PRO A 108 1.45 9.60 17.22
CA PRO A 108 1.91 10.69 16.37
C PRO A 108 2.32 10.25 14.96
N MET A 109 2.99 9.10 14.82
CA MET A 109 3.34 8.57 13.50
C MET A 109 2.09 8.25 12.67
N ALA A 110 1.02 7.70 13.25
CA ALA A 110 -0.24 7.45 12.56
C ALA A 110 -0.90 8.76 12.10
N LEU A 111 -0.90 9.81 12.93
CA LEU A 111 -1.41 11.14 12.56
C LEU A 111 -0.62 11.74 11.37
N VAL A 112 0.71 11.68 11.42
CA VAL A 112 1.57 12.10 10.30
C VAL A 112 1.30 11.24 9.05
N GLY A 113 1.14 9.94 9.23
CA GLY A 113 0.82 9.00 8.16
C GLY A 113 -0.43 9.38 7.37
N GLY A 114 -1.50 9.82 8.06
CA GLY A 114 -2.72 10.31 7.43
C GLY A 114 -2.50 11.52 6.51
N THR A 115 -1.46 12.31 6.74
CA THR A 115 -1.09 13.45 5.88
C THR A 115 -0.22 13.05 4.68
N ILE A 116 0.44 11.90 4.75
CA ILE A 116 1.18 11.30 3.62
C ILE A 116 0.19 10.70 2.63
N ARG A 117 -0.69 9.83 3.14
CA ARG A 117 -1.75 9.20 2.37
C ARG A 117 -2.88 8.74 3.31
N GLU A 118 -4.11 8.94 2.88
CA GLU A 118 -5.33 8.60 3.64
C GLU A 118 -5.43 7.11 4.03
N THR A 119 -4.78 6.24 3.31
CA THR A 119 -4.78 4.79 3.58
C THR A 119 -3.73 4.35 4.61
N VAL A 120 -2.73 5.18 4.91
CA VAL A 120 -1.64 4.83 5.85
C VAL A 120 -2.16 4.43 7.22
N PRO A 121 -3.07 5.18 7.89
CA PRO A 121 -3.58 4.79 9.21
C PRO A 121 -4.33 3.46 9.19
N VAL A 122 -5.07 3.19 8.12
CA VAL A 122 -5.81 1.93 7.95
C VAL A 122 -4.83 0.76 7.87
N TRP A 123 -3.80 0.87 7.04
CA TRP A 123 -2.81 -0.19 6.91
C TRP A 123 -1.92 -0.33 8.14
N SER A 124 -1.59 0.77 8.83
CA SER A 124 -0.91 0.69 10.13
C SER A 124 -1.74 -0.12 11.14
N ALA A 125 -3.05 0.13 11.19
CA ALA A 125 -3.96 -0.60 12.07
C ALA A 125 -4.05 -2.09 11.70
N ILE A 126 -4.09 -2.41 10.40
CA ILE A 126 -4.10 -3.80 9.92
C ILE A 126 -2.78 -4.50 10.25
N TYR A 127 -1.62 -3.88 10.00
CA TYR A 127 -0.32 -4.48 10.27
C TYR A 127 -0.08 -4.71 11.76
N ALA A 128 -0.41 -3.74 12.62
CA ALA A 128 -0.32 -3.88 14.07
C ALA A 128 -1.44 -4.74 14.67
N TRP A 129 -2.50 -4.99 13.90
CA TRP A 129 -3.76 -5.58 14.36
C TRP A 129 -4.34 -4.81 15.55
N HIS A 130 -4.33 -3.48 15.46
CA HIS A 130 -4.78 -2.62 16.55
C HIS A 130 -5.52 -1.37 16.04
N PRO A 131 -6.82 -1.20 16.37
CA PRO A 131 -7.66 -0.16 15.80
C PRO A 131 -7.30 1.26 16.24
N VAL A 132 -6.54 1.44 17.35
CA VAL A 132 -6.17 2.78 17.85
C VAL A 132 -5.40 3.59 16.81
N LEU A 133 -4.67 2.94 15.91
CA LEU A 133 -3.93 3.62 14.85
C LEU A 133 -4.82 4.28 13.78
N LEU A 134 -6.14 3.97 13.78
CA LEU A 134 -7.12 4.70 12.98
C LEU A 134 -7.28 6.16 13.41
N VAL A 135 -6.74 6.56 14.59
CA VAL A 135 -6.64 7.96 14.99
C VAL A 135 -5.95 8.82 13.91
N GLY A 136 -5.05 8.24 13.14
CA GLY A 136 -4.42 8.87 11.98
C GLY A 136 -5.39 9.33 10.88
N LEU A 137 -6.66 8.93 10.93
CA LEU A 137 -7.71 9.45 10.03
C LEU A 137 -8.21 10.85 10.44
N VAL A 138 -7.89 11.32 11.66
CA VAL A 138 -8.30 12.64 12.12
C VAL A 138 -7.81 13.76 11.18
N PRO A 139 -6.52 13.89 10.83
CA PRO A 139 -6.07 14.90 9.88
C PRO A 139 -6.69 14.72 8.49
N VAL A 140 -7.02 13.48 8.08
CA VAL A 140 -7.73 13.21 6.83
C VAL A 140 -9.14 13.80 6.89
N ALA A 141 -9.89 13.55 7.97
CA ALA A 141 -11.24 14.06 8.17
C ALA A 141 -11.27 15.60 8.24
N VAL A 142 -10.35 16.20 8.99
CA VAL A 142 -10.21 17.67 9.07
C VAL A 142 -9.97 18.25 7.68
N ARG A 143 -9.05 17.66 6.94
CA ARG A 143 -8.70 18.12 5.58
C ARG A 143 -9.84 17.91 4.60
N TRP A 144 -10.60 16.81 4.74
CA TRP A 144 -11.79 16.53 3.96
C TRP A 144 -12.89 17.60 4.16
N ALA A 145 -13.06 18.05 5.40
CA ALA A 145 -14.04 19.09 5.74
C ALA A 145 -13.63 20.50 5.24
N MET A 146 -12.34 20.75 4.98
CA MET A 146 -11.89 22.04 4.46
C MET A 146 -12.38 22.27 3.02
N ARG A 147 -12.75 23.53 2.71
CA ARG A 147 -13.09 23.92 1.33
C ARG A 147 -11.88 23.82 0.42
N HIS A 148 -12.09 23.22 -0.74
CA HIS A 148 -11.06 23.02 -1.77
C HIS A 148 -11.36 23.89 -2.97
N GLY A 149 -10.30 24.43 -3.60
CA GLY A 149 -10.43 25.09 -4.89
C GLY A 149 -10.78 24.05 -5.97
N SER A 150 -11.61 24.44 -6.95
CA SER A 150 -11.71 23.70 -8.20
C SER A 150 -10.38 23.81 -8.93
N ASP A 151 -9.72 22.72 -9.25
CA ASP A 151 -8.74 22.73 -10.31
C ASP A 151 -9.42 22.31 -11.61
N THR A 152 -8.81 22.71 -12.74
CA THR A 152 -9.29 22.40 -14.09
C THR A 152 -9.15 20.92 -14.46
N TRP A 153 -8.69 20.11 -13.55
CA TRP A 153 -8.57 18.68 -13.72
C TRP A 153 -9.88 18.07 -13.29
N THR A 154 -10.71 17.74 -14.25
CA THR A 154 -11.97 17.03 -14.05
C THR A 154 -11.77 15.99 -12.96
N ASP A 155 -12.65 16.03 -12.01
CA ASP A 155 -12.66 15.11 -10.89
C ASP A 155 -12.92 13.70 -11.42
N HIS A 156 -11.82 13.04 -11.83
CA HIS A 156 -11.88 11.68 -12.39
C HIS A 156 -12.55 10.71 -11.40
N ASN A 157 -12.53 11.05 -10.11
CA ASN A 157 -13.22 10.30 -9.08
C ASN A 157 -14.71 10.64 -9.01
N ALA A 158 -15.15 11.83 -9.42
CA ALA A 158 -16.57 12.12 -9.54
C ALA A 158 -17.22 11.25 -10.63
N GLU A 159 -16.53 11.01 -11.75
CA GLU A 159 -17.00 10.04 -12.75
C GLU A 159 -16.99 8.60 -12.21
N LEU A 160 -16.00 8.23 -11.38
CA LEU A 160 -15.92 6.91 -10.78
C LEU A 160 -16.99 6.71 -9.69
N VAL A 161 -17.30 7.74 -8.91
CA VAL A 161 -18.37 7.73 -7.91
C VAL A 161 -19.76 7.83 -8.57
N ALA A 162 -19.88 8.58 -9.67
CA ALA A 162 -21.12 8.67 -10.45
C ALA A 162 -21.45 7.41 -11.25
N ARG A 163 -20.45 6.54 -11.46
CA ARG A 163 -20.65 5.19 -12.03
C ARG A 163 -20.40 4.16 -10.92
N PRO A 164 -21.39 3.97 -10.01
CA PRO A 164 -21.26 3.00 -8.94
C PRO A 164 -21.02 1.63 -9.57
N PHE A 165 -19.98 0.95 -9.06
CA PHE A 165 -19.61 -0.39 -9.45
C PHE A 165 -18.87 -0.51 -10.80
N MET A 166 -17.61 -0.07 -10.80
CA MET A 166 -16.63 -0.66 -11.70
C MET A 166 -16.36 -2.16 -11.38
N ALA A 167 -17.22 -2.78 -10.55
CA ALA A 167 -17.25 -4.23 -10.33
C ALA A 167 -17.22 -4.98 -11.66
N GLY A 168 -17.90 -4.46 -12.68
CA GLY A 168 -17.79 -4.94 -14.03
C GLY A 168 -16.37 -4.87 -14.59
N GLN A 169 -15.53 -3.92 -14.19
CA GLN A 169 -14.13 -3.87 -14.64
C GLN A 169 -13.22 -4.80 -13.84
N LEU A 170 -13.47 -5.00 -12.54
CA LEU A 170 -12.75 -5.99 -11.75
C LEU A 170 -12.95 -7.40 -12.30
N PHE A 171 -14.19 -7.75 -12.65
CA PHE A 171 -14.54 -9.05 -13.22
C PHE A 171 -14.37 -9.10 -14.73
N HIS A 172 -14.51 -7.99 -15.42
CA HIS A 172 -14.28 -7.88 -16.85
C HIS A 172 -12.78 -8.03 -17.15
N ARG A 173 -12.42 -8.89 -18.10
CA ARG A 173 -11.03 -9.20 -18.50
C ARG A 173 -10.17 -9.92 -17.42
N GLY A 174 -10.78 -10.53 -16.42
CA GLY A 174 -10.04 -11.32 -15.42
C GLY A 174 -9.14 -10.51 -14.48
N ARG A 175 -9.33 -9.20 -14.36
CA ARG A 175 -8.51 -8.31 -13.51
C ARG A 175 -8.51 -8.68 -12.03
N TRP A 176 -9.49 -9.43 -11.56
CA TRP A 176 -9.51 -9.96 -10.20
C TRP A 176 -8.34 -10.92 -9.90
N ARG A 177 -7.71 -11.48 -10.95
CA ARG A 177 -6.53 -12.35 -10.84
C ARG A 177 -5.24 -11.55 -10.66
N ASP A 178 -5.18 -10.32 -11.20
CA ASP A 178 -3.97 -9.50 -11.21
C ASP A 178 -3.38 -9.28 -9.83
N PRO A 179 -4.16 -8.95 -8.77
CA PRO A 179 -3.62 -8.81 -7.42
C PRO A 179 -2.96 -10.08 -6.90
N LEU A 180 -3.57 -11.25 -7.11
CA LEU A 180 -3.02 -12.53 -6.65
C LEU A 180 -1.73 -12.88 -7.40
N LEU A 181 -1.71 -12.72 -8.72
CA LEU A 181 -0.53 -12.97 -9.55
C LEU A 181 0.60 -11.99 -9.23
N MET A 182 0.28 -10.76 -8.89
CA MET A 182 1.24 -9.73 -8.54
C MET A 182 1.96 -10.02 -7.21
N VAL A 183 1.24 -10.51 -6.21
CA VAL A 183 1.85 -10.78 -4.90
C VAL A 183 2.71 -12.02 -4.94
N THR A 184 2.30 -13.04 -5.54
CA THR A 184 2.93 -14.28 -6.01
C THR A 184 1.83 -15.32 -6.15
N PRO A 185 1.88 -16.26 -7.08
CA PRO A 185 0.92 -17.36 -7.17
C PRO A 185 0.80 -18.16 -5.87
N TRP A 186 1.91 -18.28 -5.15
CA TRP A 186 2.01 -19.05 -3.90
C TRP A 186 1.44 -18.30 -2.70
N ALA A 187 1.72 -17.01 -2.55
CA ALA A 187 1.23 -16.23 -1.41
C ALA A 187 -0.29 -16.11 -1.41
N GLY A 188 -0.90 -15.94 -2.58
CA GLY A 188 -2.37 -15.91 -2.70
C GLY A 188 -3.02 -17.23 -2.33
N LEU A 189 -2.45 -18.35 -2.80
CA LEU A 189 -2.91 -19.68 -2.45
C LEU A 189 -2.76 -19.97 -0.96
N ILE A 190 -1.60 -19.66 -0.37
CA ILE A 190 -1.33 -19.88 1.05
C ILE A 190 -2.25 -19.02 1.90
N ALA A 191 -2.43 -17.74 1.56
CA ALA A 191 -3.36 -16.87 2.27
C ALA A 191 -4.79 -17.42 2.21
N GLY A 192 -5.23 -17.93 1.04
CA GLY A 192 -6.52 -18.59 0.89
C GLY A 192 -6.64 -19.85 1.74
N VAL A 193 -5.62 -20.70 1.77
CA VAL A 193 -5.59 -21.90 2.61
C VAL A 193 -5.63 -21.54 4.10
N VAL A 194 -4.88 -20.54 4.53
CA VAL A 194 -4.85 -20.06 5.92
C VAL A 194 -6.23 -19.53 6.34
N VAL A 195 -6.87 -18.74 5.47
CA VAL A 195 -8.22 -18.22 5.75
C VAL A 195 -9.24 -19.35 5.85
N MET A 196 -9.12 -20.37 4.99
CA MET A 196 -10.04 -21.53 5.00
C MET A 196 -9.77 -22.49 6.16
N ALA A 197 -8.51 -22.66 6.56
CA ALA A 197 -8.14 -23.58 7.63
C ALA A 197 -8.49 -23.11 9.05
N GLY A 198 -9.03 -21.91 9.18
CA GLY A 198 -9.61 -21.28 10.35
C GLY A 198 -9.09 -21.75 11.72
N GLY A 199 -7.94 -21.29 12.17
CA GLY A 199 -7.45 -21.55 13.53
C GLY A 199 -6.05 -22.13 13.66
N VAL A 200 -5.39 -22.48 12.56
CA VAL A 200 -3.99 -22.95 12.57
C VAL A 200 -3.00 -21.78 12.61
N PHE A 201 -3.52 -20.55 12.54
CA PHE A 201 -2.73 -19.34 12.38
C PHE A 201 -2.80 -18.48 13.64
N ASP A 202 -1.81 -18.61 14.51
CA ASP A 202 -1.77 -17.94 15.82
C ASP A 202 -0.88 -16.68 15.86
N ALA A 203 -0.58 -16.08 14.72
CA ALA A 203 0.20 -14.86 14.70
C ALA A 203 -0.71 -13.62 14.74
N ARG A 204 -0.63 -12.83 15.80
CA ARG A 204 -1.33 -11.56 16.00
C ARG A 204 -2.86 -11.69 15.83
N GLY A 205 -3.40 -11.23 14.68
CA GLY A 205 -4.82 -11.34 14.34
C GLY A 205 -5.19 -12.61 13.58
N GLY A 206 -4.22 -13.48 13.31
CA GLY A 206 -4.44 -14.77 12.63
C GLY A 206 -5.14 -14.64 11.27
N ALA A 207 -6.01 -15.61 11.00
CA ALA A 207 -6.80 -15.63 9.76
C ALA A 207 -7.66 -14.37 9.56
N ALA A 208 -8.14 -13.75 10.66
CA ALA A 208 -8.92 -12.51 10.59
C ALA A 208 -8.08 -11.35 10.06
N GLN A 209 -6.82 -11.22 10.47
CA GLN A 209 -5.92 -10.19 9.95
C GLN A 209 -5.67 -10.37 8.45
N VAL A 210 -5.44 -11.60 8.00
CA VAL A 210 -5.29 -11.93 6.57
C VAL A 210 -6.57 -11.59 5.81
N GLY A 211 -7.74 -12.00 6.31
CA GLY A 211 -9.03 -11.71 5.70
C GLY A 211 -9.29 -10.21 5.56
N VAL A 212 -9.02 -9.43 6.60
CA VAL A 212 -9.16 -7.96 6.58
C VAL A 212 -8.16 -7.32 5.61
N ALA A 213 -6.91 -7.80 5.57
CA ALA A 213 -5.92 -7.28 4.62
C ALA A 213 -6.30 -7.56 3.16
N LEU A 214 -6.82 -8.75 2.87
CA LEU A 214 -7.34 -9.10 1.55
C LEU A 214 -8.54 -8.21 1.19
N ALA A 215 -9.51 -8.08 2.10
CA ALA A 215 -10.67 -7.21 1.89
C ALA A 215 -10.26 -5.75 1.66
N ALA A 216 -9.37 -5.21 2.51
CA ALA A 216 -8.86 -3.84 2.36
C ALA A 216 -8.06 -3.64 1.05
N GLY A 217 -7.44 -4.69 0.52
CA GLY A 217 -6.78 -4.67 -0.77
C GLY A 217 -7.74 -4.78 -1.96
N TYR A 218 -8.82 -5.57 -1.85
CA TYR A 218 -9.77 -5.80 -2.94
C TYR A 218 -10.92 -4.79 -3.01
N LEU A 219 -11.48 -4.36 -1.86
CA LEU A 219 -12.63 -3.44 -1.86
C LEU A 219 -12.39 -2.15 -2.64
N PRO A 220 -11.22 -1.47 -2.51
CA PRO A 220 -10.96 -0.29 -3.32
C PRO A 220 -10.91 -0.55 -4.83
N LEU A 221 -10.68 -1.79 -5.26
CA LEU A 221 -10.69 -2.16 -6.68
C LEU A 221 -12.08 -2.11 -7.30
N LEU A 222 -13.14 -2.09 -6.47
CA LEU A 222 -14.51 -1.88 -6.94
C LEU A 222 -14.71 -0.47 -7.52
N ILE A 223 -13.91 0.51 -7.08
CA ILE A 223 -14.00 1.92 -7.46
C ILE A 223 -12.74 2.46 -8.12
N ALA A 224 -11.64 1.72 -8.12
CA ALA A 224 -10.35 2.15 -8.67
C ALA A 224 -9.88 1.20 -9.78
N THR A 225 -9.23 1.77 -10.79
CA THR A 225 -8.70 1.01 -11.94
C THR A 225 -7.28 0.49 -11.71
N ASP A 226 -6.59 0.98 -10.68
CA ASP A 226 -5.20 0.65 -10.42
C ASP A 226 -5.09 -0.48 -9.38
N SER A 227 -5.33 -1.71 -9.84
CA SER A 227 -5.26 -2.91 -9.00
C SER A 227 -3.87 -3.13 -8.40
N VAL A 228 -2.83 -2.84 -9.16
CA VAL A 228 -1.44 -3.12 -8.77
C VAL A 228 -1.02 -2.29 -7.56
N ARG A 229 -1.22 -0.97 -7.62
CA ARG A 229 -0.82 -0.06 -6.54
C ARG A 229 -1.62 -0.23 -5.25
N ILE A 230 -2.87 -0.63 -5.39
CA ILE A 230 -3.77 -0.74 -4.23
C ILE A 230 -3.50 -2.03 -3.48
N TYR A 231 -3.42 -3.14 -4.19
CA TYR A 231 -3.27 -4.45 -3.57
C TYR A 231 -1.88 -4.70 -2.96
N GLN A 232 -0.83 -4.02 -3.43
CA GLN A 232 0.54 -4.17 -2.90
C GLN A 232 0.63 -3.99 -1.37
N TRP A 233 -0.30 -3.22 -0.78
CA TRP A 233 -0.35 -2.98 0.64
C TRP A 233 -0.67 -4.24 1.46
N ALA A 234 -1.30 -5.24 0.88
CA ALA A 234 -1.54 -6.52 1.55
C ALA A 234 -0.28 -7.39 1.66
N ALA A 235 0.76 -7.12 0.86
CA ALA A 235 1.94 -7.98 0.75
C ALA A 235 2.66 -8.27 2.07
N PRO A 236 2.86 -7.35 3.03
CA PRO A 236 3.49 -7.67 4.31
C PRO A 236 2.68 -8.65 5.16
N VAL A 237 1.34 -8.54 5.18
CA VAL A 237 0.48 -9.49 5.91
C VAL A 237 0.53 -10.87 5.26
N LEU A 238 0.53 -10.92 3.92
CA LEU A 238 0.67 -12.18 3.19
C LEU A 238 2.04 -12.82 3.40
N ALA A 239 3.10 -12.01 3.49
CA ALA A 239 4.44 -12.46 3.84
C ALA A 239 4.48 -13.05 5.27
N LEU A 240 3.81 -12.39 6.23
CA LEU A 240 3.67 -12.91 7.59
C LEU A 240 2.94 -14.26 7.58
N ALA A 241 1.85 -14.38 6.83
CA ALA A 241 1.13 -15.64 6.67
C ALA A 241 2.04 -16.75 6.11
N CYS A 242 2.84 -16.45 5.09
CA CYS A 242 3.81 -17.42 4.54
C CYS A 242 4.79 -17.90 5.60
N VAL A 243 5.38 -17.00 6.38
CA VAL A 243 6.36 -17.37 7.42
C VAL A 243 5.73 -18.21 8.52
N THR A 244 4.46 -17.97 8.84
CA THR A 244 3.76 -18.70 9.91
C THR A 244 3.32 -20.10 9.49
N VAL A 245 2.92 -20.28 8.22
CA VAL A 245 2.34 -21.52 7.73
C VAL A 245 3.37 -22.45 7.09
N LEU A 246 4.39 -21.89 6.43
CA LEU A 246 5.36 -22.66 5.69
C LEU A 246 6.54 -23.11 6.56
N PRO A 247 7.10 -24.31 6.30
CA PRO A 247 8.35 -24.69 6.91
C PRO A 247 9.49 -23.76 6.45
N THR A 248 10.47 -23.54 7.30
CA THR A 248 11.56 -22.55 7.09
C THR A 248 12.33 -22.79 5.78
N TRP A 249 12.50 -24.05 5.36
CA TRP A 249 13.18 -24.40 4.11
C TRP A 249 12.41 -23.94 2.85
N ALA A 250 11.11 -23.71 2.95
CA ALA A 250 10.29 -23.24 1.83
C ALA A 250 10.37 -21.71 1.62
N LEU A 251 10.77 -20.95 2.64
CA LEU A 251 10.82 -19.49 2.57
C LEU A 251 11.79 -18.95 1.49
N PRO A 252 12.99 -19.54 1.28
CA PRO A 252 13.84 -19.17 0.14
C PRO A 252 13.14 -19.34 -1.21
N LEU A 253 12.33 -20.40 -1.38
CA LEU A 253 11.59 -20.64 -2.62
C LEU A 253 10.50 -19.59 -2.84
N VAL A 254 9.82 -19.17 -1.77
CA VAL A 254 8.87 -18.04 -1.82
C VAL A 254 9.60 -16.78 -2.24
N ALA A 255 10.74 -16.46 -1.62
CA ALA A 255 11.54 -15.29 -1.96
C ALA A 255 11.98 -15.31 -3.44
N LEU A 256 12.46 -16.43 -3.93
CA LEU A 256 12.82 -16.61 -5.33
C LEU A 256 11.61 -16.43 -6.26
N SER A 257 10.44 -16.96 -5.89
CA SER A 257 9.21 -16.79 -6.68
C SER A 257 8.75 -15.33 -6.75
N ILE A 258 9.04 -14.53 -5.72
CA ILE A 258 8.79 -13.09 -5.72
C ILE A 258 9.75 -12.37 -6.69
N VAL A 259 11.06 -12.64 -6.56
CA VAL A 259 12.10 -11.99 -7.36
C VAL A 259 11.93 -12.32 -8.85
N PHE A 260 11.62 -13.57 -9.16
CA PHE A 260 11.45 -14.06 -10.53
C PHE A 260 9.99 -14.10 -11.00
N ASN A 261 9.11 -13.33 -10.36
CA ASN A 261 7.72 -13.26 -10.77
C ASN A 261 7.61 -12.77 -12.22
N PRO A 262 7.07 -13.59 -13.15
CA PRO A 262 6.96 -13.25 -14.56
C PRO A 262 5.87 -12.24 -14.87
N TRP A 263 4.96 -12.00 -13.92
CA TRP A 263 3.86 -11.07 -14.11
C TRP A 263 4.36 -9.62 -14.13
N ARG A 264 4.05 -8.90 -15.19
CA ARG A 264 4.53 -7.52 -15.39
C ARG A 264 3.42 -6.47 -15.23
N GLY A 265 2.19 -6.89 -15.04
CA GLY A 265 1.04 -5.99 -14.96
C GLY A 265 0.48 -5.60 -16.33
N PRO A 266 -0.78 -5.17 -16.37
CA PRO A 266 -1.36 -4.64 -17.59
C PRO A 266 -0.68 -3.33 -17.95
N GLY A 267 0.03 -3.31 -19.09
CA GLY A 267 0.64 -2.09 -19.64
C GLY A 267 2.13 -1.89 -19.36
N THR A 268 2.86 -2.95 -18.98
CA THR A 268 4.34 -2.95 -18.99
C THR A 268 4.88 -3.60 -20.24
#